data_cae7c1d5c380cda476b2a4b7af1d4bd0
#
_entry.id   cae7c1d5c380cda476b2a4b7af1d4bd0
#
_cell.length_a   1.000
_cell.length_b   1.000
_cell.length_c   1.000
_cell.angle_alpha   90.00
_cell.angle_beta   90.00
_cell.angle_gamma   90.00
#
_symmetry.space_group_name_H-M   'P 1'
#
loop_
_entity.id
_entity.type
_entity.pdbx_description
1 polymer ?
#
loop_
_entity_poly.entity_id
_entity_poly.type
_entity_poly.pdbx_seq_one_letter_code
_entity_poly.pdbx_strand_id
1 'polypeptide(L)'
;HNAKVLAPRGAGAGLVMIPYDFDQAGLIDAEYAAVSPAVGGTSVRDRVYRGRCENNPRVAASLARLRELRPAIEALFDDKRLNAIAARNAAAYVREFYERTASEKWVQRRIYDACLGG
;
A
#
# COMPACT_ATOMS: atom_id res chain seq x y z
N HIS A 1 3.86 -8.80 -11.27
CA HIS A 1 2.95 -9.72 -11.98
C HIS A 1 1.48 -9.44 -11.67
N ASN A 2 1.14 -8.73 -10.59
CA ASN A 2 -0.24 -8.59 -10.09
C ASN A 2 -0.92 -7.28 -10.55
N ALA A 3 -0.55 -6.78 -11.71
CA ALA A 3 -1.21 -5.64 -12.34
C ALA A 3 -1.22 -5.78 -13.87
N LYS A 4 -2.30 -5.36 -14.48
CA LYS A 4 -2.44 -5.18 -15.93
C LYS A 4 -2.44 -3.69 -16.24
N VAL A 5 -1.86 -3.32 -17.36
CA VAL A 5 -1.87 -1.94 -17.84
C VAL A 5 -2.86 -1.85 -19.01
N LEU A 6 -3.85 -0.99 -18.86
CA LEU A 6 -4.74 -0.63 -19.96
C LEU A 6 -4.21 0.66 -20.62
N ALA A 7 -4.09 0.62 -21.93
CA ALA A 7 -3.87 1.79 -22.76
C ALA A 7 -5.20 2.16 -23.43
N PRO A 8 -5.96 3.14 -22.93
CA PRO A 8 -7.18 3.57 -23.59
C PRO A 8 -6.88 4.05 -25.01
N ARG A 9 -7.79 3.76 -25.97
CA ARG A 9 -7.66 4.24 -27.33
C ARG A 9 -8.02 5.73 -27.35
N GLY A 10 -7.04 6.59 -27.59
CA GLY A 10 -7.25 8.04 -27.71
C GLY A 10 -5.95 8.83 -27.46
N ALA A 11 -5.76 9.91 -28.21
CA ALA A 11 -4.62 10.79 -28.02
C ALA A 11 -4.71 11.46 -26.64
N GLY A 12 -3.64 11.34 -25.83
CA GLY A 12 -3.55 11.96 -24.49
C GLY A 12 -4.16 11.15 -23.34
N ALA A 13 -4.74 9.97 -23.60
CA ALA A 13 -5.20 9.09 -22.54
C ALA A 13 -3.98 8.44 -21.86
N GLY A 14 -3.85 8.66 -20.54
CA GLY A 14 -2.80 8.06 -19.73
C GLY A 14 -2.99 6.53 -19.60
N LEU A 15 -1.92 5.84 -19.21
CA LEU A 15 -2.00 4.42 -18.87
C LEU A 15 -2.76 4.23 -17.56
N VAL A 16 -3.70 3.27 -17.54
CA VAL A 16 -4.44 2.89 -16.33
C VAL A 16 -3.91 1.54 -15.84
N MET A 17 -3.40 1.53 -14.63
CA MET A 17 -2.98 0.29 -13.98
C MET A 17 -4.16 -0.34 -13.26
N ILE A 18 -4.46 -1.59 -13.58
CA ILE A 18 -5.47 -2.40 -12.90
C ILE A 18 -4.75 -3.44 -12.07
N PRO A 19 -4.67 -3.26 -10.74
CA PRO A 19 -4.14 -4.29 -9.88
C PRO A 19 -5.15 -5.45 -9.77
N TYR A 20 -4.63 -6.65 -9.69
CA TYR A 20 -5.40 -7.88 -9.46
C TYR A 20 -4.53 -8.87 -8.69
N ASP A 21 -5.13 -9.91 -8.12
CA ASP A 21 -4.43 -10.96 -7.38
C ASP A 21 -3.64 -10.39 -6.18
N PHE A 22 -4.35 -10.21 -5.08
CA PHE A 22 -3.81 -9.62 -3.85
C PHE A 22 -3.40 -10.64 -2.79
N ASP A 23 -3.36 -11.94 -3.12
CA ASP A 23 -3.07 -13.02 -2.19
C ASP A 23 -1.69 -12.88 -1.51
N GLN A 24 -0.71 -12.30 -2.22
CA GLN A 24 0.62 -11.99 -1.70
C GLN A 24 0.69 -10.64 -0.93
N ALA A 25 -0.43 -9.94 -0.78
CA ALA A 25 -0.44 -8.67 -0.07
C ALA A 25 -0.46 -8.86 1.45
N GLY A 26 0.33 -8.08 2.17
CA GLY A 26 0.36 -8.11 3.63
C GLY A 26 -0.98 -7.77 4.31
N LEU A 27 -1.91 -7.15 3.57
CA LEU A 27 -3.28 -6.92 4.03
C LEU A 27 -4.07 -8.23 4.13
N ILE A 28 -3.85 -9.16 3.19
CA ILE A 28 -4.53 -10.46 3.14
C ILE A 28 -3.84 -11.46 4.05
N ASP A 29 -2.49 -11.43 4.11
CA ASP A 29 -1.66 -12.27 4.98
C ASP A 29 -1.95 -13.77 4.80
N ALA A 30 -2.02 -14.21 3.55
CA ALA A 30 -2.27 -15.61 3.22
C ALA A 30 -1.11 -16.48 3.75
N GLU A 31 -1.42 -17.67 4.27
CA GLU A 31 -0.45 -18.58 4.89
C GLU A 31 0.70 -18.97 3.94
N TYR A 32 0.42 -19.03 2.65
CA TYR A 32 1.42 -19.35 1.62
C TYR A 32 2.13 -18.12 1.05
N ALA A 33 1.76 -16.91 1.50
CA ALA A 33 2.37 -15.70 0.99
C ALA A 33 3.86 -15.61 1.36
N ALA A 34 4.69 -15.36 0.37
CA ALA A 34 6.14 -15.30 0.55
C ALA A 34 6.69 -13.93 0.16
N VAL A 35 7.71 -13.51 0.90
CA VAL A 35 8.42 -12.26 0.59
C VAL A 35 9.20 -12.44 -0.71
N SER A 36 8.99 -11.52 -1.66
CA SER A 36 9.83 -11.49 -2.86
C SER A 36 11.26 -11.10 -2.50
N PRO A 37 12.28 -11.88 -2.90
CA PRO A 37 13.68 -11.52 -2.69
C PRO A 37 14.06 -10.15 -3.25
N ALA A 38 13.38 -9.71 -4.31
CA ALA A 38 13.61 -8.40 -4.94
C ALA A 38 13.11 -7.22 -4.10
N VAL A 39 12.21 -7.45 -3.14
CA VAL A 39 11.64 -6.40 -2.29
C VAL A 39 12.42 -6.25 -0.99
N GLY A 40 12.92 -7.34 -0.45
CA GLY A 40 13.51 -7.40 0.90
C GLY A 40 12.42 -7.49 1.98
N GLY A 41 12.86 -7.62 3.23
CA GLY A 41 11.98 -7.83 4.37
C GLY A 41 11.94 -9.29 4.83
N THR A 42 11.27 -9.55 5.93
CA THR A 42 11.14 -10.88 6.57
C THR A 42 9.72 -11.41 6.54
N SER A 43 8.74 -10.56 6.29
CA SER A 43 7.32 -10.87 6.24
C SER A 43 6.64 -10.10 5.10
N VAL A 44 5.60 -10.69 4.51
CA VAL A 44 4.73 -9.99 3.54
C VAL A 44 4.02 -8.79 4.16
N ARG A 45 3.95 -8.72 5.49
CA ARG A 45 3.41 -7.59 6.24
C ARG A 45 4.42 -6.46 6.43
N ASP A 46 5.68 -6.64 6.08
CA ASP A 46 6.68 -5.58 6.14
C ASP A 46 6.35 -4.48 5.13
N ARG A 47 6.40 -3.24 5.59
CA ARG A 47 6.15 -2.06 4.76
C ARG A 47 7.46 -1.55 4.21
N VAL A 48 7.76 -1.94 2.99
CA VAL A 48 8.95 -1.53 2.26
C VAL A 48 8.56 -0.50 1.20
N TYR A 49 9.03 0.74 1.33
CA TYR A 49 8.81 1.76 0.32
C TYR A 49 9.67 1.47 -0.91
N ARG A 50 9.04 1.48 -2.07
CA ARG A 50 9.69 1.21 -3.37
C ARG A 50 9.47 2.35 -4.37
N GLY A 51 9.07 3.51 -3.88
CA GLY A 51 8.91 4.71 -4.71
C GLY A 51 10.27 5.25 -5.14
N ARG A 52 10.29 5.91 -6.30
CA ARG A 52 11.48 6.61 -6.81
C ARG A 52 11.62 7.97 -6.12
N CYS A 53 12.85 8.40 -5.88
CA CYS A 53 13.15 9.66 -5.18
C CYS A 53 12.60 10.89 -5.93
N GLU A 54 12.51 10.84 -7.25
CA GLU A 54 11.87 11.88 -8.07
C GLU A 54 10.40 12.14 -7.70
N ASN A 55 9.72 11.18 -7.05
CA ASN A 55 8.33 11.32 -6.61
C ASN A 55 8.19 11.83 -5.16
N ASN A 56 9.29 12.04 -4.44
CA ASN A 56 9.26 12.53 -3.05
C ASN A 56 8.43 13.81 -2.87
N PRO A 57 8.41 14.80 -3.79
CA PRO A 57 7.55 15.98 -3.65
C PRO A 57 6.05 15.66 -3.56
N ARG A 58 5.62 14.50 -4.03
CA ARG A 58 4.19 14.09 -4.02
C ARG A 58 3.80 13.31 -2.77
N VAL A 59 4.76 12.84 -1.97
CA VAL A 59 4.51 11.95 -0.82
C VAL A 59 3.61 12.62 0.21
N ALA A 60 3.87 13.88 0.57
CA ALA A 60 3.08 14.59 1.57
C ALA A 60 1.61 14.69 1.16
N ALA A 61 1.34 15.08 -0.10
CA ALA A 61 -0.03 15.17 -0.63
C ALA A 61 -0.72 13.80 -0.68
N SER A 62 0.02 12.74 -1.04
CA SER A 62 -0.50 11.38 -1.06
C SER A 62 -0.89 10.89 0.33
N LEU A 63 -0.04 11.15 1.33
CA LEU A 63 -0.34 10.79 2.73
C LEU A 63 -1.52 11.60 3.29
N ALA A 64 -1.63 12.89 2.94
CA ALA A 64 -2.79 13.71 3.30
C ALA A 64 -4.08 13.11 2.71
N ARG A 65 -4.06 12.76 1.43
CA ARG A 65 -5.21 12.13 0.78
C ARG A 65 -5.60 10.79 1.41
N LEU A 66 -4.64 9.96 1.77
CA LEU A 66 -4.93 8.71 2.48
C LEU A 66 -5.57 8.95 3.86
N ARG A 67 -5.14 10.01 4.58
CA ARG A 67 -5.77 10.37 5.87
C ARG A 67 -7.23 10.82 5.68
N GLU A 68 -7.53 11.62 4.65
CA GLU A 68 -8.91 12.00 4.32
C GLU A 68 -9.79 10.78 4.01
N LEU A 69 -9.23 9.78 3.33
CA LEU A 69 -9.94 8.55 2.96
C LEU A 69 -10.05 7.54 4.11
N ARG A 70 -9.35 7.76 5.22
CA ARG A 70 -9.28 6.82 6.34
C ARG A 70 -10.65 6.30 6.80
N PRO A 71 -11.67 7.14 7.04
CA PRO A 71 -12.98 6.63 7.49
C PRO A 71 -13.62 5.70 6.47
N ALA A 72 -13.52 6.02 5.18
CA ALA A 72 -14.07 5.19 4.12
C ALA A 72 -13.32 3.85 3.97
N ILE A 73 -12.00 3.85 4.15
CA ILE A 73 -11.17 2.64 4.11
C ILE A 73 -11.46 1.75 5.31
N GLU A 74 -11.55 2.33 6.51
CA GLU A 74 -11.84 1.57 7.73
C GLU A 74 -13.24 0.94 7.69
N ALA A 75 -14.25 1.63 7.14
CA ALA A 75 -15.59 1.12 6.98
C ALA A 75 -15.70 -0.12 6.07
N LEU A 76 -14.72 -0.37 5.18
CA LEU A 76 -14.70 -1.57 4.36
C LEU A 76 -14.58 -2.86 5.19
N PHE A 77 -13.99 -2.79 6.38
CA PHE A 77 -13.81 -3.94 7.25
C PHE A 77 -15.05 -4.29 8.08
N ASP A 78 -16.08 -3.44 8.04
CA ASP A 78 -17.38 -3.70 8.68
C ASP A 78 -18.32 -4.55 7.79
N ASP A 79 -17.88 -4.91 6.57
CA ASP A 79 -18.69 -5.70 5.65
C ASP A 79 -18.91 -7.11 6.22
N LYS A 80 -20.18 -7.45 6.44
CA LYS A 80 -20.60 -8.73 7.02
C LYS A 80 -20.28 -9.97 6.18
N ARG A 81 -19.89 -9.78 4.91
CA ARG A 81 -19.41 -10.87 4.03
C ARG A 81 -17.99 -11.30 4.36
N LEU A 82 -17.24 -10.47 5.07
CA LEU A 82 -15.87 -10.78 5.46
C LEU A 82 -15.87 -11.73 6.68
N ASN A 83 -14.90 -12.65 6.68
CA ASN A 83 -14.60 -13.39 7.89
C ASN A 83 -14.19 -12.42 9.01
N ALA A 84 -14.80 -12.52 10.19
CA ALA A 84 -14.59 -11.57 11.27
C ALA A 84 -13.13 -11.51 11.78
N ILE A 85 -12.39 -12.62 11.74
CA ILE A 85 -10.98 -12.67 12.15
C ILE A 85 -10.14 -11.97 11.08
N ALA A 86 -10.34 -12.30 9.81
CA ALA A 86 -9.63 -11.69 8.70
C ALA A 86 -9.88 -10.17 8.64
N ALA A 87 -11.15 -9.74 8.82
CA ALA A 87 -11.52 -8.32 8.86
C ALA A 87 -10.77 -7.56 9.98
N ARG A 88 -10.74 -8.12 11.20
CA ARG A 88 -10.00 -7.51 12.33
C ARG A 88 -8.49 -7.42 12.06
N ASN A 89 -7.89 -8.48 11.51
CA ASN A 89 -6.46 -8.49 11.19
C ASN A 89 -6.10 -7.47 10.10
N ALA A 90 -6.94 -7.34 9.07
CA ALA A 90 -6.78 -6.37 8.00
C ALA A 90 -6.97 -4.93 8.53
N ALA A 91 -7.99 -4.69 9.35
CA ALA A 91 -8.22 -3.40 9.99
C ALA A 91 -7.04 -2.98 10.89
N ALA A 92 -6.50 -3.91 11.68
CA ALA A 92 -5.33 -3.66 12.51
C ALA A 92 -4.09 -3.31 11.67
N TYR A 93 -3.87 -4.02 10.56
CA TYR A 93 -2.78 -3.73 9.63
C TYR A 93 -2.90 -2.33 9.02
N VAL A 94 -4.10 -1.92 8.60
CA VAL A 94 -4.35 -0.58 8.06
C VAL A 94 -4.19 0.50 9.13
N ARG A 95 -4.69 0.27 10.35
CA ARG A 95 -4.54 1.20 11.47
C ARG A 95 -3.06 1.48 11.79
N GLU A 96 -2.25 0.43 11.83
CA GLU A 96 -0.81 0.55 12.03
C GLU A 96 -0.14 1.42 10.94
N PHE A 97 -0.59 1.36 9.69
CA PHE A 97 -0.10 2.25 8.65
C PHE A 97 -0.35 3.72 8.99
N TYR A 98 -1.56 4.05 9.45
CA TYR A 98 -1.89 5.43 9.83
C TYR A 98 -1.09 5.90 11.05
N GLU A 99 -0.91 5.04 12.06
CA GLU A 99 -0.09 5.34 13.23
C GLU A 99 1.37 5.61 12.86
N ARG A 100 1.96 4.76 12.06
CA ARG A 100 3.35 4.91 11.59
C ARG A 100 3.55 6.17 10.74
N THR A 101 2.64 6.43 9.81
CA THR A 101 2.72 7.60 8.92
C THR A 101 2.32 8.92 9.59
N ALA A 102 1.81 8.90 10.82
CA ALA A 102 1.65 10.08 11.66
C ALA A 102 3.00 10.57 12.23
N SER A 103 4.02 9.72 12.29
CA SER A 103 5.36 10.10 12.77
C SER A 103 6.20 10.66 11.63
N GLU A 104 6.52 11.94 11.67
CA GLU A 104 7.41 12.59 10.70
C GLU A 104 8.78 11.89 10.63
N LYS A 105 9.36 11.51 11.77
CA LYS A 105 10.62 10.76 11.83
C LYS A 105 10.54 9.42 11.12
N TRP A 106 9.42 8.73 11.23
CA TRP A 106 9.20 7.46 10.53
C TRP A 106 9.08 7.70 9.02
N VAL A 107 8.29 8.69 8.61
CA VAL A 107 8.11 9.09 7.20
C VAL A 107 9.46 9.47 6.58
N GLN A 108 10.26 10.29 7.28
CA GLN A 108 11.58 10.67 6.80
C GLN A 108 12.43 9.43 6.52
N ARG A 109 12.63 8.57 7.52
CA ARG A 109 13.54 7.43 7.41
C ARG A 109 13.05 6.29 6.52
N ARG A 110 11.72 6.06 6.48
CA ARG A 110 11.14 4.88 5.82
C ARG A 110 10.56 5.16 4.44
N ILE A 111 10.41 6.43 4.09
CA ILE A 111 9.91 6.86 2.78
C ILE A 111 10.94 7.73 2.08
N TYR A 112 11.28 8.90 2.63
CA TYR A 112 12.16 9.83 1.94
C TYR A 112 13.59 9.31 1.80
N ASP A 113 14.18 8.77 2.87
CA ASP A 113 15.55 8.26 2.86
C ASP A 113 15.65 6.85 2.24
N ALA A 114 14.54 6.14 2.13
CA ALA A 114 14.46 4.77 1.60
C ALA A 114 14.02 4.70 0.14
N CYS A 115 13.84 5.82 -0.54
CA CYS A 115 13.44 5.86 -1.93
C CYS A 115 14.52 5.30 -2.87
N LEU A 116 14.11 4.85 -4.06
CA LEU A 116 14.99 4.21 -5.06
C LEU A 116 15.50 5.22 -6.08
N GLY A 117 16.80 5.15 -6.36
CA GLY A 117 17.41 5.90 -7.46
C GLY A 117 17.52 7.40 -7.15
N GLY A 118 18.50 7.73 -6.34
CA GLY A 118 19.14 9.04 -6.32
C GLY A 118 20.31 9.02 -7.28
#